data_48a92ef83726cbcc866e472aafe79906
#
_entry.id   48a92ef83726cbcc866e472aafe79906
#
_cell.length_a   1.000
_cell.length_b   1.000
_cell.length_c   1.000
_cell.angle_alpha   90.00
_cell.angle_beta   90.00
_cell.angle_gamma   90.00
#
_symmetry.space_group_name_H-M   'P 1'
#
loop_
_entity.id
_entity.type
_entity.pdbx_description
1 polymer ?
#
loop_
_entity_poly.entity_id
_entity_poly.type
_entity_poly.pdbx_seq_one_letter_code
_entity_poly.pdbx_strand_id
1 'polypeptide(L)'
;MGNIPHGLKEAIEKDELVLFIGAGLSWDLKNTEGALGGWKEMVLSMLSYLNKEDYITDEEQKSYKKLEPIDALKKLEDKGISRREIGDFLKYYFTLKKSKKFPIHKKVFRLSTKIITTNYDKAFEIAFPELQEIKAYKTKDYELNKLKKDPIFLFKLHGCIEHIDSMVLFPSDYDKLYKSTGREAEHALYALRNLIFNKTFLFIGTGMGDPQITSFFEEIKRTQGIYNQEHFIITFEPLKESLNFLTPIKINDKKEIPGVIDQLLDIKKDADAKKSSEKKLLLEQLEASEIEKEALEKELNKEKDKNKSQALLLKREANNHFRLGLKHHQAEEYLEAAEEYKTASELKPEYSATYYNWGNALVKLAKTKSGNEAENLYTEAFEKYKLATTYKKEKHEAYNNWGNALCQLAETKSGNEAEKLYKEAFEKYNKATTYKKDYHKAYNNWGIALSNLAKTKSGSEAEILYNEAAEKIKLAIKHGGDAYYLACLCAIRNQKAEALKYLERTLARNEITVEFVEQDEDWKNLRNDPDFQDLLSRYKK
;
A
#
# COMPACT_ATOMS: atom_id res chain seq x y z
N MET A 1 -13.83 4.71 -15.68
CA MET A 1 -13.54 4.27 -14.29
C MET A 1 -12.74 5.38 -13.58
N GLY A 2 -12.96 5.60 -12.29
CA GLY A 2 -12.32 6.71 -11.56
C GLY A 2 -10.80 6.53 -11.44
N ASN A 3 -10.06 7.65 -11.49
CA ASN A 3 -8.62 7.65 -11.28
C ASN A 3 -8.30 7.17 -9.85
N ILE A 4 -7.40 6.22 -9.69
CA ILE A 4 -6.97 5.74 -8.36
C ILE A 4 -6.15 6.85 -7.68
N PRO A 5 -6.58 7.35 -6.50
CA PRO A 5 -5.89 8.42 -5.79
C PRO A 5 -4.44 8.08 -5.44
N HIS A 6 -3.56 9.09 -5.48
CA HIS A 6 -2.13 8.91 -5.21
C HIS A 6 -1.86 8.30 -3.83
N GLY A 7 -2.48 8.82 -2.78
CA GLY A 7 -2.29 8.30 -1.42
C GLY A 7 -2.70 6.83 -1.25
N LEU A 8 -3.68 6.35 -2.05
CA LEU A 8 -4.03 4.93 -2.06
C LEU A 8 -2.95 4.08 -2.74
N LYS A 9 -2.36 4.57 -3.84
CA LYS A 9 -1.23 3.88 -4.49
C LYS A 9 -0.04 3.76 -3.52
N GLU A 10 0.33 4.85 -2.87
CA GLU A 10 1.39 4.85 -1.85
C GLU A 10 1.14 3.85 -0.72
N ALA A 11 -0.09 3.79 -0.21
CA ALA A 11 -0.44 2.85 0.85
C ALA A 11 -0.31 1.38 0.42
N ILE A 12 -0.62 1.09 -0.85
CA ILE A 12 -0.41 -0.25 -1.43
C ILE A 12 1.08 -0.54 -1.56
N GLU A 13 1.86 0.40 -2.08
CA GLU A 13 3.32 0.26 -2.25
C GLU A 13 4.05 0.07 -0.92
N LYS A 14 3.60 0.76 0.14
CA LYS A 14 4.18 0.68 1.49
C LYS A 14 3.65 -0.51 2.31
N ASP A 15 2.73 -1.31 1.80
CA ASP A 15 1.99 -2.36 2.53
C ASP A 15 1.27 -1.84 3.79
N GLU A 16 0.75 -0.61 3.72
CA GLU A 16 0.06 0.07 4.81
C GLU A 16 -1.46 0.05 4.67
N LEU A 17 -1.97 -0.65 3.65
CA LEU A 17 -3.39 -0.72 3.36
C LEU A 17 -4.11 -1.69 4.29
N VAL A 18 -5.17 -1.21 4.95
CA VAL A 18 -6.16 -2.01 5.67
C VAL A 18 -7.50 -1.94 4.93
N LEU A 19 -8.12 -3.08 4.70
CA LEU A 19 -9.41 -3.16 4.02
C LEU A 19 -10.52 -3.21 5.06
N PHE A 20 -11.48 -2.29 4.94
CA PHE A 20 -12.72 -2.30 5.73
C PHE A 20 -13.88 -2.78 4.85
N ILE A 21 -14.38 -3.98 5.13
CA ILE A 21 -15.31 -4.68 4.28
C ILE A 21 -16.72 -4.66 4.88
N GLY A 22 -17.69 -4.21 4.10
CA GLY A 22 -19.11 -4.27 4.44
C GLY A 22 -19.89 -5.32 3.63
N ALA A 23 -21.16 -5.45 3.96
CA ALA A 23 -22.07 -6.46 3.38
C ALA A 23 -22.20 -6.38 1.84
N GLY A 24 -21.96 -5.19 1.26
CA GLY A 24 -21.99 -5.00 -0.18
C GLY A 24 -20.95 -5.80 -0.95
N LEU A 25 -19.87 -6.30 -0.32
CA LEU A 25 -18.92 -7.19 -0.99
C LEU A 25 -19.49 -8.59 -1.17
N SER A 26 -20.42 -9.01 -0.31
CA SER A 26 -21.04 -10.35 -0.32
C SER A 26 -22.33 -10.41 -1.19
N TRP A 27 -22.60 -9.39 -2.00
CA TRP A 27 -23.83 -9.25 -2.78
C TRP A 27 -24.11 -10.39 -3.76
N ASP A 28 -23.09 -11.09 -4.25
CA ASP A 28 -23.17 -12.22 -5.17
C ASP A 28 -23.13 -13.58 -4.47
N LEU A 29 -22.93 -13.59 -3.17
CA LEU A 29 -22.96 -14.80 -2.38
C LEU A 29 -24.40 -15.36 -2.31
N LYS A 30 -24.49 -16.67 -2.28
CA LYS A 30 -25.75 -17.39 -2.21
C LYS A 30 -25.77 -18.34 -1.02
N ASN A 31 -26.84 -18.27 -0.25
CA ASN A 31 -27.22 -19.31 0.69
C ASN A 31 -28.11 -20.36 0.00
N THR A 32 -28.78 -21.20 0.76
CA THR A 32 -29.67 -22.25 0.25
C THR A 32 -30.91 -21.71 -0.49
N GLU A 33 -31.34 -20.49 -0.16
CA GLU A 33 -32.56 -19.90 -0.73
C GLU A 33 -32.30 -18.95 -1.90
N GLY A 34 -31.13 -18.35 -1.99
CA GLY A 34 -30.82 -17.39 -3.04
C GLY A 34 -29.64 -16.51 -2.76
N ALA A 35 -29.67 -15.26 -3.21
CA ALA A 35 -28.68 -14.25 -2.86
C ALA A 35 -28.70 -13.94 -1.36
N LEU A 36 -27.53 -13.76 -0.74
CA LEU A 36 -27.42 -13.49 0.69
C LEU A 36 -28.07 -12.14 1.07
N GLY A 37 -28.12 -11.21 0.11
CA GLY A 37 -28.71 -9.88 0.35
C GLY A 37 -27.84 -9.00 1.26
N GLY A 38 -28.33 -7.79 1.50
CA GLY A 38 -27.75 -6.84 2.44
C GLY A 38 -28.40 -6.91 3.82
N TRP A 39 -28.10 -5.92 4.64
CA TRP A 39 -28.64 -5.79 6.00
C TRP A 39 -30.17 -5.74 6.03
N LYS A 40 -30.77 -4.97 5.12
CA LYS A 40 -32.23 -4.82 5.03
C LYS A 40 -32.91 -6.13 4.64
N GLU A 41 -32.39 -6.82 3.65
CA GLU A 41 -32.91 -8.12 3.19
C GLU A 41 -32.82 -9.17 4.28
N MET A 42 -31.74 -9.18 5.05
CA MET A 42 -31.56 -10.09 6.17
C MET A 42 -32.63 -9.86 7.25
N VAL A 43 -32.88 -8.60 7.65
CA VAL A 43 -33.93 -8.26 8.65
C VAL A 43 -35.30 -8.62 8.12
N LEU A 44 -35.62 -8.34 6.86
CA LEU A 44 -36.90 -8.73 6.26
C LEU A 44 -37.10 -10.25 6.24
N SER A 45 -36.08 -11.01 5.96
CA SER A 45 -36.10 -12.47 6.01
C SER A 45 -36.28 -12.99 7.45
N MET A 46 -35.62 -12.33 8.42
CA MET A 46 -35.77 -12.64 9.84
C MET A 46 -37.22 -12.41 10.31
N LEU A 47 -37.84 -11.29 9.93
CA LEU A 47 -39.25 -11.01 10.26
C LEU A 47 -40.18 -12.07 9.68
N SER A 48 -39.86 -12.57 8.48
CA SER A 48 -40.67 -13.63 7.86
C SER A 48 -40.50 -14.97 8.57
N TYR A 49 -39.28 -15.28 9.02
CA TYR A 49 -39.01 -16.46 9.84
C TYR A 49 -39.74 -16.38 11.19
N LEU A 50 -39.61 -15.26 11.92
CA LEU A 50 -40.26 -15.08 13.24
C LEU A 50 -41.78 -15.13 13.17
N ASN A 51 -42.37 -14.65 12.10
CA ASN A 51 -43.82 -14.78 11.87
C ASN A 51 -44.23 -16.23 11.61
N LYS A 52 -43.44 -16.97 10.79
CA LYS A 52 -43.68 -18.39 10.49
C LYS A 52 -43.58 -19.28 11.75
N GLU A 53 -42.72 -18.92 12.68
CA GLU A 53 -42.50 -19.61 13.95
C GLU A 53 -43.35 -19.05 15.09
N ASP A 54 -44.40 -18.24 14.79
CA ASP A 54 -45.39 -17.67 15.73
C ASP A 54 -44.78 -16.76 16.82
N TYR A 55 -43.56 -16.23 16.63
CA TYR A 55 -42.94 -15.28 17.56
C TYR A 55 -43.51 -13.87 17.40
N ILE A 56 -43.98 -13.49 16.19
CA ILE A 56 -44.65 -12.24 15.89
C ILE A 56 -45.90 -12.49 15.04
N THR A 57 -46.91 -11.63 15.20
CA THR A 57 -48.15 -11.71 14.44
C THR A 57 -48.02 -11.15 13.03
N ASP A 58 -48.99 -11.45 12.15
CA ASP A 58 -49.04 -10.89 10.78
C ASP A 58 -49.08 -9.36 10.77
N GLU A 59 -49.80 -8.76 11.75
CA GLU A 59 -49.90 -7.30 11.88
C GLU A 59 -48.55 -6.70 12.29
N GLU A 60 -47.89 -7.32 13.27
CA GLU A 60 -46.54 -6.90 13.70
C GLU A 60 -45.52 -7.05 12.54
N GLN A 61 -45.54 -8.16 11.82
CA GLN A 61 -44.68 -8.36 10.68
C GLN A 61 -44.88 -7.26 9.62
N LYS A 62 -46.11 -6.96 9.26
CA LYS A 62 -46.46 -5.89 8.30
C LYS A 62 -46.02 -4.51 8.80
N SER A 63 -46.15 -4.26 10.07
CA SER A 63 -45.71 -3.01 10.70
C SER A 63 -44.18 -2.89 10.68
N TYR A 64 -43.46 -3.92 11.14
CA TYR A 64 -42.00 -3.90 11.26
C TYR A 64 -41.29 -3.87 9.89
N LYS A 65 -41.87 -4.48 8.85
CA LYS A 65 -41.34 -4.40 7.46
C LYS A 65 -41.31 -2.97 6.90
N LYS A 66 -42.04 -2.03 7.47
CA LYS A 66 -42.05 -0.62 7.05
C LYS A 66 -40.98 0.22 7.74
N LEU A 67 -40.36 -0.29 8.79
CA LEU A 67 -39.35 0.40 9.57
C LEU A 67 -37.96 0.27 8.92
N GLU A 68 -37.05 1.16 9.29
CA GLU A 68 -35.64 0.94 9.05
C GLU A 68 -35.18 -0.29 9.82
N PRO A 69 -34.17 -1.03 9.30
CA PRO A 69 -33.74 -2.31 9.88
C PRO A 69 -33.41 -2.25 11.38
N ILE A 70 -32.76 -1.19 11.84
CA ILE A 70 -32.38 -1.03 13.25
C ILE A 70 -33.60 -0.80 14.15
N ASP A 71 -34.61 -0.07 13.65
CA ASP A 71 -35.87 0.19 14.38
C ASP A 71 -36.72 -1.08 14.45
N ALA A 72 -36.76 -1.87 13.39
CA ALA A 72 -37.40 -3.18 13.40
C ALA A 72 -36.75 -4.12 14.43
N LEU A 73 -35.43 -4.17 14.48
CA LEU A 73 -34.69 -4.96 15.48
C LEU A 73 -34.94 -4.46 16.90
N LYS A 74 -35.08 -3.15 17.10
CA LYS A 74 -35.47 -2.58 18.40
C LYS A 74 -36.85 -3.06 18.84
N LYS A 75 -37.81 -3.10 17.93
CA LYS A 75 -39.16 -3.63 18.24
C LYS A 75 -39.14 -5.11 18.61
N LEU A 76 -38.29 -5.89 17.96
CA LEU A 76 -38.09 -7.30 18.31
C LEU A 76 -37.44 -7.43 19.69
N GLU A 77 -36.42 -6.64 20.00
CA GLU A 77 -35.74 -6.64 21.29
C GLU A 77 -36.70 -6.19 22.42
N ASP A 78 -37.48 -5.12 22.20
CA ASP A 78 -38.52 -4.63 23.14
C ASP A 78 -39.61 -5.69 23.42
N LYS A 79 -39.87 -6.57 22.44
CA LYS A 79 -40.77 -7.71 22.57
C LYS A 79 -40.17 -8.91 23.33
N GLY A 80 -38.86 -8.87 23.61
CA GLY A 80 -38.13 -9.94 24.27
C GLY A 80 -37.55 -11.00 23.32
N ILE A 81 -37.57 -10.75 22.01
CA ILE A 81 -36.89 -11.62 21.03
C ILE A 81 -35.39 -11.46 21.21
N SER A 82 -34.71 -12.56 21.46
CA SER A 82 -33.28 -12.61 21.70
C SER A 82 -32.56 -13.49 20.65
N ARG A 83 -31.26 -13.65 20.80
CA ARG A 83 -30.46 -14.54 19.94
C ARG A 83 -30.89 -16.01 20.01
N ARG A 84 -31.53 -16.42 21.11
CA ARG A 84 -32.04 -17.77 21.27
C ARG A 84 -33.10 -18.10 20.22
N GLU A 85 -34.07 -17.18 20.02
CA GLU A 85 -35.20 -17.36 19.11
C GLU A 85 -34.77 -17.26 17.64
N ILE A 86 -33.73 -16.49 17.32
CA ILE A 86 -33.27 -16.27 15.93
C ILE A 86 -32.00 -17.03 15.59
N GLY A 87 -31.43 -17.80 16.51
CA GLY A 87 -30.13 -18.45 16.34
C GLY A 87 -30.09 -19.41 15.15
N ASP A 88 -31.13 -20.21 14.98
CA ASP A 88 -31.23 -21.18 13.88
C ASP A 88 -31.47 -20.47 12.54
N PHE A 89 -32.27 -19.39 12.53
CA PHE A 89 -32.42 -18.53 11.35
C PHE A 89 -31.08 -17.95 10.94
N LEU A 90 -30.30 -17.37 11.87
CA LEU A 90 -29.01 -16.76 11.54
C LEU A 90 -28.03 -17.77 10.98
N LYS A 91 -27.91 -18.95 11.61
CA LYS A 91 -27.07 -20.05 11.11
C LYS A 91 -27.47 -20.46 9.70
N TYR A 92 -28.76 -20.66 9.46
CA TYR A 92 -29.29 -21.02 8.17
C TYR A 92 -29.05 -19.93 7.12
N TYR A 93 -29.36 -18.68 7.46
CA TYR A 93 -29.24 -17.52 6.55
C TYR A 93 -27.79 -17.31 6.08
N PHE A 94 -26.80 -17.42 6.99
CA PHE A 94 -25.39 -17.21 6.68
C PHE A 94 -24.65 -18.48 6.25
N THR A 95 -25.32 -19.63 6.11
CA THR A 95 -24.73 -20.85 5.57
C THR A 95 -24.56 -20.71 4.05
N LEU A 96 -23.33 -20.59 3.60
CA LEU A 96 -23.00 -20.43 2.19
C LEU A 96 -23.00 -21.77 1.46
N LYS A 97 -23.47 -21.78 0.19
CA LYS A 97 -23.41 -22.97 -0.66
C LYS A 97 -21.97 -23.43 -0.89
N LYS A 98 -21.67 -24.71 -0.70
CA LYS A 98 -20.32 -25.33 -0.77
C LYS A 98 -19.58 -25.16 -2.11
N SER A 99 -20.24 -24.77 -3.19
CA SER A 99 -19.68 -24.80 -4.55
C SER A 99 -18.88 -23.58 -4.97
N LYS A 100 -18.43 -22.70 -4.08
CA LYS A 100 -18.07 -21.34 -4.49
C LYS A 100 -16.61 -21.02 -4.40
N LYS A 101 -16.09 -20.45 -5.47
CA LYS A 101 -14.69 -20.04 -5.63
C LYS A 101 -14.37 -18.71 -4.93
N PHE A 102 -15.36 -17.98 -4.38
CA PHE A 102 -15.21 -16.65 -3.74
C PHE A 102 -14.24 -15.71 -4.47
N PRO A 103 -14.41 -15.45 -5.77
CA PRO A 103 -13.39 -14.79 -6.58
C PRO A 103 -13.09 -13.38 -6.08
N ILE A 104 -14.11 -12.62 -5.68
CA ILE A 104 -13.93 -11.25 -5.18
C ILE A 104 -13.20 -11.24 -3.83
N HIS A 105 -13.54 -12.13 -2.90
CA HIS A 105 -12.87 -12.24 -1.60
C HIS A 105 -11.39 -12.62 -1.78
N LYS A 106 -11.09 -13.51 -2.76
CA LYS A 106 -9.71 -13.88 -3.10
C LYS A 106 -8.92 -12.69 -3.67
N LYS A 107 -9.53 -11.87 -4.51
CA LYS A 107 -8.91 -10.64 -5.02
C LYS A 107 -8.64 -9.63 -3.89
N VAL A 108 -9.64 -9.41 -3.04
CA VAL A 108 -9.54 -8.51 -1.89
C VAL A 108 -8.40 -8.95 -0.95
N PHE A 109 -8.31 -10.22 -0.62
CA PHE A 109 -7.25 -10.75 0.24
C PHE A 109 -5.85 -10.65 -0.39
N ARG A 110 -5.74 -10.78 -1.72
CA ARG A 110 -4.47 -10.54 -2.43
C ARG A 110 -4.07 -9.06 -2.39
N LEU A 111 -5.04 -8.15 -2.38
CA LEU A 111 -4.76 -6.72 -2.29
C LEU A 111 -4.19 -6.35 -0.92
N SER A 112 -4.82 -6.80 0.16
CA SER A 112 -4.27 -6.71 1.50
C SER A 112 -4.75 -7.87 2.36
N THR A 113 -3.82 -8.40 3.17
CA THR A 113 -4.07 -9.45 4.15
C THR A 113 -4.56 -8.91 5.50
N LYS A 114 -4.72 -7.58 5.61
CA LYS A 114 -5.17 -6.86 6.80
C LYS A 114 -6.63 -6.46 6.60
N ILE A 115 -7.56 -7.25 7.12
CA ILE A 115 -8.99 -7.10 6.86
C ILE A 115 -9.76 -6.86 8.15
N ILE A 116 -10.58 -5.80 8.15
CA ILE A 116 -11.62 -5.55 9.13
C ILE A 116 -12.96 -5.69 8.43
N THR A 117 -13.93 -6.33 9.06
CA THR A 117 -15.26 -6.47 8.47
C THR A 117 -16.36 -6.41 9.52
N THR A 118 -17.50 -5.90 9.10
CA THR A 118 -18.76 -5.98 9.86
C THR A 118 -19.63 -7.16 9.43
N ASN A 119 -19.17 -7.94 8.43
CA ASN A 119 -19.93 -9.08 7.92
C ASN A 119 -19.87 -10.28 8.88
N TYR A 120 -20.99 -10.95 9.02
CA TYR A 120 -21.11 -12.16 9.83
C TYR A 120 -20.75 -13.44 9.08
N ASP A 121 -20.84 -13.43 7.72
CA ASP A 121 -20.60 -14.60 6.88
C ASP A 121 -19.14 -15.11 6.96
N LYS A 122 -18.92 -16.32 6.47
CA LYS A 122 -17.64 -17.02 6.51
C LYS A 122 -16.92 -17.05 5.16
N ALA A 123 -17.20 -16.11 4.28
CA ALA A 123 -16.64 -16.14 2.92
C ALA A 123 -15.11 -16.05 2.90
N PHE A 124 -14.51 -15.23 3.75
CA PHE A 124 -13.06 -15.14 3.86
C PHE A 124 -12.45 -16.41 4.46
N GLU A 125 -13.01 -16.92 5.55
CA GLU A 125 -12.50 -18.11 6.23
C GLU A 125 -12.62 -19.37 5.36
N ILE A 126 -13.68 -19.48 4.57
CA ILE A 126 -13.83 -20.59 3.62
C ILE A 126 -12.86 -20.42 2.43
N ALA A 127 -12.62 -19.19 1.98
CA ALA A 127 -11.69 -18.90 0.88
C ALA A 127 -10.22 -19.08 1.28
N PHE A 128 -9.90 -18.88 2.56
CA PHE A 128 -8.56 -18.88 3.15
C PHE A 128 -8.57 -19.58 4.50
N PRO A 129 -8.42 -20.92 4.54
CA PRO A 129 -8.40 -21.70 5.78
C PRO A 129 -7.31 -21.30 6.77
N GLU A 130 -6.25 -20.63 6.30
CA GLU A 130 -5.18 -20.06 7.12
C GLU A 130 -5.64 -18.89 8.00
N LEU A 131 -6.78 -18.26 7.72
CA LEU A 131 -7.40 -17.23 8.56
C LEU A 131 -8.21 -17.80 9.74
N GLN A 132 -7.87 -18.99 10.24
CA GLN A 132 -8.66 -19.69 11.27
C GLN A 132 -8.71 -18.95 12.61
N GLU A 133 -7.76 -18.09 12.92
CA GLU A 133 -7.80 -17.23 14.11
C GLU A 133 -8.56 -15.92 13.83
N ILE A 134 -9.89 -16.02 13.82
CA ILE A 134 -10.75 -14.85 13.68
C ILE A 134 -10.72 -14.04 14.97
N LYS A 135 -10.39 -12.75 14.85
CA LYS A 135 -10.49 -11.82 15.96
C LYS A 135 -11.81 -11.08 15.90
N ALA A 136 -12.56 -11.06 17.00
CA ALA A 136 -13.79 -10.32 17.15
C ALA A 136 -13.66 -9.29 18.28
N TYR A 137 -14.64 -8.40 18.46
CA TYR A 137 -14.52 -7.38 19.49
C TYR A 137 -14.42 -7.96 20.93
N LYS A 138 -14.87 -9.18 21.15
CA LYS A 138 -14.73 -9.92 22.42
C LYS A 138 -13.41 -10.72 22.54
N THR A 139 -12.52 -10.61 21.56
CA THR A 139 -11.18 -11.23 21.64
C THR A 139 -10.36 -10.57 22.74
N LYS A 140 -9.51 -11.34 23.40
CA LYS A 140 -8.67 -10.84 24.51
C LYS A 140 -7.77 -9.68 24.06
N ASP A 141 -7.58 -8.71 24.93
CA ASP A 141 -6.88 -7.45 24.69
C ASP A 141 -5.50 -7.61 24.07
N TYR A 142 -4.71 -8.56 24.56
CA TYR A 142 -3.34 -8.75 24.09
C TYR A 142 -3.27 -9.21 22.63
N GLU A 143 -4.32 -9.88 22.15
CA GLU A 143 -4.42 -10.32 20.76
C GLU A 143 -4.84 -9.16 19.85
N LEU A 144 -5.78 -8.32 20.30
CA LEU A 144 -6.18 -7.11 19.56
C LEU A 144 -5.04 -6.10 19.45
N ASN A 145 -4.20 -6.00 20.48
CA ASN A 145 -3.03 -5.13 20.46
C ASN A 145 -1.94 -5.57 19.47
N LYS A 146 -1.94 -6.83 19.06
CA LYS A 146 -1.02 -7.34 18.03
C LYS A 146 -1.43 -6.92 16.62
N LEU A 147 -2.71 -6.57 16.36
CA LEU A 147 -3.22 -6.26 15.02
C LEU A 147 -2.35 -5.24 14.27
N LYS A 148 -1.80 -4.25 14.95
CA LYS A 148 -0.94 -3.23 14.34
C LYS A 148 0.37 -3.80 13.78
N LYS A 149 0.84 -4.95 14.29
CA LYS A 149 2.09 -5.60 13.89
C LYS A 149 1.85 -6.89 13.09
N ASP A 150 0.64 -7.45 13.15
CA ASP A 150 0.30 -8.66 12.45
C ASP A 150 0.25 -8.40 10.92
N PRO A 151 1.04 -9.13 10.13
CA PRO A 151 1.01 -8.99 8.67
C PRO A 151 -0.29 -9.54 8.06
N ILE A 152 -0.99 -10.44 8.77
CA ILE A 152 -2.21 -11.10 8.31
C ILE A 152 -3.22 -11.11 9.45
N PHE A 153 -4.40 -10.52 9.25
CA PHE A 153 -5.50 -10.63 10.20
C PHE A 153 -6.86 -10.49 9.52
N LEU A 154 -7.87 -11.15 10.10
CA LEU A 154 -9.29 -10.91 9.86
C LEU A 154 -9.93 -10.49 11.19
N PHE A 155 -10.32 -9.22 11.30
CA PHE A 155 -11.00 -8.68 12.47
C PHE A 155 -12.48 -8.44 12.19
N LYS A 156 -13.34 -9.28 12.73
CA LYS A 156 -14.80 -9.18 12.61
C LYS A 156 -15.36 -8.29 13.71
N LEU A 157 -15.42 -6.99 13.44
CA LEU A 157 -15.83 -5.98 14.42
C LEU A 157 -17.23 -6.24 15.01
N HIS A 158 -18.17 -6.71 14.19
CA HIS A 158 -19.54 -7.04 14.63
C HIS A 158 -19.73 -8.53 14.97
N GLY A 159 -18.65 -9.29 15.16
CA GLY A 159 -18.72 -10.71 15.52
C GLY A 159 -18.87 -11.66 14.33
N CYS A 160 -19.08 -12.92 14.63
CA CYS A 160 -19.10 -14.02 13.64
C CYS A 160 -20.28 -14.95 13.90
N ILE A 161 -20.85 -15.50 12.82
CA ILE A 161 -21.96 -16.46 12.89
C ILE A 161 -21.59 -17.76 13.65
N GLU A 162 -20.32 -18.11 13.74
CA GLU A 162 -19.89 -19.27 14.55
C GLU A 162 -20.12 -19.05 16.06
N HIS A 163 -20.08 -17.80 16.48
CA HIS A 163 -20.28 -17.38 17.87
C HIS A 163 -21.41 -16.33 17.93
N ILE A 164 -22.64 -16.77 17.80
CA ILE A 164 -23.84 -15.89 17.73
C ILE A 164 -23.87 -14.89 18.88
N ASP A 165 -23.40 -15.26 20.07
CA ASP A 165 -23.32 -14.36 21.22
C ASP A 165 -22.32 -13.21 21.02
N SER A 166 -21.39 -13.34 20.05
CA SER A 166 -20.46 -12.28 19.70
C SER A 166 -21.00 -11.29 18.68
N MET A 167 -22.16 -11.57 18.06
CA MET A 167 -22.71 -10.71 17.00
C MET A 167 -23.26 -9.41 17.58
N VAL A 168 -22.96 -8.31 16.93
CA VAL A 168 -23.54 -6.98 17.18
C VAL A 168 -24.74 -6.82 16.27
N LEU A 169 -25.91 -7.21 16.74
CA LEU A 169 -27.13 -7.33 15.93
C LEU A 169 -28.25 -6.41 16.44
N PHE A 170 -28.60 -6.50 17.73
CA PHE A 170 -29.63 -5.69 18.35
C PHE A 170 -29.12 -4.32 18.78
N PRO A 171 -29.98 -3.29 18.91
CA PRO A 171 -29.57 -1.98 19.39
C PRO A 171 -28.75 -2.00 20.69
N SER A 172 -29.11 -2.87 21.64
CA SER A 172 -28.36 -3.03 22.89
C SER A 172 -26.92 -3.52 22.66
N ASP A 173 -26.66 -4.28 21.59
CA ASP A 173 -25.30 -4.73 21.25
C ASP A 173 -24.45 -3.59 20.69
N TYR A 174 -25.08 -2.74 19.86
CA TYR A 174 -24.43 -1.51 19.38
C TYR A 174 -24.08 -0.59 20.55
N ASP A 175 -24.98 -0.43 21.51
CA ASP A 175 -24.72 0.37 22.70
C ASP A 175 -23.57 -0.23 23.54
N LYS A 176 -23.52 -1.55 23.67
CA LYS A 176 -22.42 -2.24 24.35
C LYS A 176 -21.08 -2.05 23.63
N LEU A 177 -21.05 -2.09 22.31
CA LEU A 177 -19.80 -1.92 21.55
C LEU A 177 -19.36 -0.45 21.47
N TYR A 178 -20.28 0.47 21.13
CA TYR A 178 -19.90 1.84 20.75
C TYR A 178 -20.10 2.89 21.86
N LYS A 179 -20.94 2.62 22.88
CA LYS A 179 -21.27 3.56 23.94
C LYS A 179 -20.86 3.08 25.34
N SER A 180 -20.56 1.80 25.49
CA SER A 180 -20.21 1.24 26.79
C SER A 180 -18.76 1.53 27.15
N THR A 181 -18.48 1.73 28.44
CA THR A 181 -17.15 1.74 29.04
C THR A 181 -16.66 0.33 29.41
N GLY A 182 -17.29 -0.69 28.82
CA GLY A 182 -16.91 -2.08 29.03
C GLY A 182 -15.53 -2.38 28.42
N ARG A 183 -14.67 -3.05 29.20
CA ARG A 183 -13.26 -3.31 28.86
C ARG A 183 -13.07 -3.93 27.47
N GLU A 184 -13.89 -4.91 27.10
CA GLU A 184 -13.81 -5.58 25.78
C GLU A 184 -14.10 -4.64 24.62
N ALA A 185 -15.13 -3.79 24.76
CA ALA A 185 -15.51 -2.80 23.75
C ALA A 185 -14.45 -1.71 23.62
N GLU A 186 -13.94 -1.19 24.75
CA GLU A 186 -12.87 -0.19 24.75
C GLU A 186 -11.62 -0.69 24.05
N HIS A 187 -11.23 -1.95 24.28
CA HIS A 187 -10.05 -2.52 23.65
C HIS A 187 -10.23 -2.72 22.13
N ALA A 188 -11.40 -3.18 21.69
CA ALA A 188 -11.71 -3.34 20.28
C ALA A 188 -11.69 -2.00 19.54
N LEU A 189 -12.34 -0.98 20.11
CA LEU A 189 -12.35 0.36 19.54
C LEU A 189 -10.99 1.05 19.63
N TYR A 190 -10.21 0.81 20.68
CA TYR A 190 -8.84 1.30 20.79
C TYR A 190 -7.93 0.68 19.72
N ALA A 191 -8.03 -0.63 19.48
CA ALA A 191 -7.29 -1.29 18.42
C ALA A 191 -7.66 -0.73 17.03
N LEU A 192 -8.96 -0.50 16.79
CA LEU A 192 -9.44 0.11 15.55
C LEU A 192 -8.93 1.54 15.38
N ARG A 193 -9.01 2.38 16.44
CA ARG A 193 -8.44 3.74 16.43
C ARG A 193 -6.95 3.73 16.09
N ASN A 194 -6.17 2.87 16.74
CA ASN A 194 -4.73 2.76 16.46
C ASN A 194 -4.44 2.38 15.01
N LEU A 195 -5.21 1.49 14.41
CA LEU A 195 -5.05 1.13 13.01
C LEU A 195 -5.36 2.33 12.09
N ILE A 196 -6.45 3.05 12.35
CA ILE A 196 -6.87 4.21 11.54
C ILE A 196 -5.83 5.34 11.60
N PHE A 197 -5.24 5.58 12.77
CA PHE A 197 -4.19 6.61 12.92
C PHE A 197 -2.89 6.30 12.18
N ASN A 198 -2.59 5.02 11.96
CA ASN A 198 -1.28 4.60 11.46
C ASN A 198 -1.34 3.92 10.09
N LYS A 199 -2.53 3.67 9.53
CA LYS A 199 -2.73 2.94 8.28
C LYS A 199 -3.77 3.61 7.41
N THR A 200 -3.62 3.46 6.11
CA THR A 200 -4.62 3.88 5.13
C THR A 200 -5.73 2.84 5.04
N PHE A 201 -6.97 3.28 5.13
CA PHE A 201 -8.14 2.42 4.99
C PHE A 201 -8.76 2.55 3.61
N LEU A 202 -9.13 1.41 3.03
CA LEU A 202 -10.00 1.34 1.87
C LEU A 202 -11.30 0.65 2.25
N PHE A 203 -12.40 1.39 2.18
CA PHE A 203 -13.74 0.90 2.46
C PHE A 203 -14.36 0.31 1.20
N ILE A 204 -14.81 -0.96 1.27
CA ILE A 204 -15.38 -1.70 0.14
C ILE A 204 -16.69 -2.35 0.54
N GLY A 205 -17.75 -2.11 -0.25
CA GLY A 205 -19.05 -2.72 -0.02
C GLY A 205 -19.74 -2.28 1.26
N THR A 206 -19.30 -1.17 1.85
CA THR A 206 -19.95 -0.52 2.98
C THR A 206 -20.67 0.73 2.49
N GLY A 207 -21.98 0.81 2.74
CA GLY A 207 -22.76 2.02 2.45
C GLY A 207 -22.60 3.11 3.52
N MET A 208 -21.77 2.87 4.55
CA MET A 208 -21.61 3.78 5.70
C MET A 208 -22.96 4.24 6.28
N GLY A 209 -23.98 3.42 6.10
CA GLY A 209 -25.33 3.69 6.59
C GLY A 209 -25.53 3.33 8.07
N ASP A 210 -24.54 2.67 8.68
CA ASP A 210 -24.53 2.40 10.12
C ASP A 210 -24.17 3.68 10.89
N PRO A 211 -25.11 4.30 11.61
CA PRO A 211 -24.87 5.59 12.29
C PRO A 211 -23.77 5.49 13.36
N GLN A 212 -23.61 4.34 13.99
CA GLN A 212 -22.65 4.16 15.07
C GLN A 212 -21.21 4.08 14.52
N ILE A 213 -21.05 3.35 13.42
CA ILE A 213 -19.76 3.30 12.70
C ILE A 213 -19.43 4.70 12.18
N THR A 214 -20.39 5.39 11.56
CA THR A 214 -20.18 6.75 11.05
C THR A 214 -19.78 7.70 12.18
N SER A 215 -20.49 7.70 13.30
CA SER A 215 -20.18 8.54 14.46
C SER A 215 -18.80 8.23 15.05
N PHE A 216 -18.40 6.97 15.06
CA PHE A 216 -17.06 6.57 15.52
C PHE A 216 -15.95 7.15 14.63
N PHE A 217 -16.12 7.12 13.31
CA PHE A 217 -15.14 7.71 12.38
C PHE A 217 -15.17 9.24 12.43
N GLU A 218 -16.31 9.87 12.64
CA GLU A 218 -16.42 11.32 12.86
C GLU A 218 -15.71 11.78 14.14
N GLU A 219 -15.80 11.00 15.21
CA GLU A 219 -15.07 11.25 16.45
C GLU A 219 -13.55 11.18 16.21
N ILE A 220 -13.08 10.17 15.49
CA ILE A 220 -11.67 10.03 15.11
C ILE A 220 -11.24 11.26 14.32
N LYS A 221 -12.00 11.67 13.31
CA LYS A 221 -11.70 12.88 12.53
C LYS A 221 -11.54 14.12 13.40
N ARG A 222 -12.44 14.33 14.37
CA ARG A 222 -12.35 15.48 15.28
C ARG A 222 -11.09 15.47 16.14
N THR A 223 -10.61 14.29 16.52
CA THR A 223 -9.41 14.14 17.34
C THR A 223 -8.13 14.15 16.53
N GLN A 224 -8.17 13.86 15.22
CA GLN A 224 -7.01 13.83 14.34
C GLN A 224 -6.37 15.20 14.04
N GLY A 225 -7.10 16.29 14.14
CA GLY A 225 -6.73 17.73 13.96
C GLY A 225 -5.51 18.13 13.12
N ILE A 226 -4.49 17.32 13.02
CA ILE A 226 -3.20 17.60 12.36
C ILE A 226 -2.64 16.39 11.57
N TYR A 227 -3.15 15.17 11.76
CA TYR A 227 -2.65 13.97 11.08
C TYR A 227 -3.49 13.69 9.83
N ASN A 228 -2.93 14.01 8.66
CA ASN A 228 -3.56 13.82 7.34
C ASN A 228 -3.39 12.38 6.82
N GLN A 229 -3.87 11.38 7.57
CA GLN A 229 -3.98 10.05 6.98
C GLN A 229 -5.18 10.03 6.04
N GLU A 230 -4.96 9.82 4.76
CA GLU A 230 -6.03 9.69 3.77
C GLU A 230 -6.69 8.31 3.87
N HIS A 231 -8.02 8.29 3.81
CA HIS A 231 -8.80 7.07 3.73
C HIS A 231 -9.71 7.11 2.50
N PHE A 232 -9.99 5.96 1.91
CA PHE A 232 -10.65 5.85 0.62
C PHE A 232 -11.90 4.97 0.71
N ILE A 233 -12.88 5.23 -0.15
CA ILE A 233 -14.10 4.43 -0.25
C ILE A 233 -14.48 4.19 -1.72
N ILE A 234 -14.77 2.94 -2.08
CA ILE A 234 -15.38 2.62 -3.36
C ILE A 234 -16.89 2.79 -3.22
N THR A 235 -17.46 3.74 -3.94
CA THR A 235 -18.89 4.10 -3.82
C THR A 235 -19.50 4.47 -5.17
N PHE A 236 -20.78 4.13 -5.34
CA PHE A 236 -21.62 4.58 -6.46
C PHE A 236 -22.62 5.67 -6.02
N GLU A 237 -22.71 5.95 -4.73
CA GLU A 237 -23.55 7.01 -4.18
C GLU A 237 -22.72 8.23 -3.77
N PRO A 238 -23.29 9.44 -3.83
CA PRO A 238 -22.67 10.61 -3.24
C PRO A 238 -22.44 10.44 -1.75
N LEU A 239 -21.26 10.82 -1.28
CA LEU A 239 -20.96 10.77 0.15
C LEU A 239 -21.76 11.85 0.89
N LYS A 240 -22.30 11.49 2.06
CA LYS A 240 -22.88 12.44 3.00
C LYS A 240 -21.80 13.39 3.50
N GLU A 241 -22.17 14.61 3.89
CA GLU A 241 -21.24 15.61 4.40
C GLU A 241 -20.43 15.10 5.61
N SER A 242 -21.04 14.29 6.44
CA SER A 242 -20.40 13.64 7.58
C SER A 242 -19.22 12.72 7.19
N LEU A 243 -19.18 12.25 5.95
CA LEU A 243 -18.17 11.34 5.41
C LEU A 243 -17.11 12.04 4.52
N ASN A 244 -17.02 13.37 4.56
CA ASN A 244 -16.09 14.16 3.75
C ASN A 244 -14.61 13.93 4.09
N PHE A 245 -14.30 13.13 5.09
CA PHE A 245 -12.94 12.65 5.41
C PHE A 245 -12.51 11.47 4.54
N LEU A 246 -13.42 10.87 3.77
CA LEU A 246 -13.13 9.79 2.84
C LEU A 246 -12.99 10.33 1.41
N THR A 247 -11.94 9.93 0.73
CA THR A 247 -11.77 10.21 -0.69
C THR A 247 -12.51 9.14 -1.51
N PRO A 248 -13.54 9.52 -2.31
CA PRO A 248 -14.33 8.56 -3.05
C PRO A 248 -13.65 8.07 -4.32
N ILE A 249 -13.66 6.76 -4.53
CA ILE A 249 -13.42 6.11 -5.81
C ILE A 249 -14.80 5.84 -6.41
N LYS A 250 -15.20 6.68 -7.36
CA LYS A 250 -16.55 6.64 -7.93
C LYS A 250 -16.69 5.52 -8.94
N ILE A 251 -17.74 4.73 -8.79
CA ILE A 251 -18.20 3.71 -9.74
C ILE A 251 -19.67 3.98 -10.08
N ASN A 252 -20.19 3.38 -11.15
CA ASN A 252 -21.60 3.54 -11.54
C ASN A 252 -22.50 2.46 -10.92
N ASP A 253 -21.95 1.26 -10.70
CA ASP A 253 -22.68 0.10 -10.14
C ASP A 253 -21.69 -0.74 -9.31
N LYS A 254 -22.22 -1.43 -8.31
CA LYS A 254 -21.46 -2.41 -7.50
C LYS A 254 -20.77 -3.51 -8.33
N LYS A 255 -21.24 -3.80 -9.53
CA LYS A 255 -20.60 -4.75 -10.47
C LYS A 255 -19.23 -4.28 -10.96
N GLU A 256 -18.90 -2.99 -10.82
CA GLU A 256 -17.59 -2.44 -11.18
C GLU A 256 -16.55 -2.63 -10.05
N ILE A 257 -16.95 -3.00 -8.83
CA ILE A 257 -16.02 -3.25 -7.71
C ILE A 257 -14.88 -4.22 -8.09
N PRO A 258 -15.14 -5.38 -8.72
CA PRO A 258 -14.06 -6.28 -9.13
C PRO A 258 -13.03 -5.63 -10.05
N GLY A 259 -13.46 -4.78 -10.98
CA GLY A 259 -12.56 -4.06 -11.89
C GLY A 259 -11.69 -3.03 -11.19
N VAL A 260 -12.23 -2.31 -10.19
CA VAL A 260 -11.43 -1.41 -9.35
C VAL A 260 -10.39 -2.19 -8.55
N ILE A 261 -10.78 -3.35 -7.98
CA ILE A 261 -9.84 -4.19 -7.23
C ILE A 261 -8.73 -4.74 -8.15
N ASP A 262 -9.04 -5.09 -9.40
CA ASP A 262 -8.03 -5.53 -10.37
C ASP A 262 -6.99 -4.44 -10.63
N GLN A 263 -7.40 -3.18 -10.83
CA GLN A 263 -6.49 -2.05 -10.97
C GLN A 263 -5.59 -1.86 -9.74
N LEU A 264 -6.13 -2.03 -8.53
CA LEU A 264 -5.34 -1.94 -7.31
C LEU A 264 -4.37 -3.12 -7.16
N LEU A 265 -4.74 -4.30 -7.64
CA LEU A 265 -3.86 -5.48 -7.67
C LEU A 265 -2.70 -5.32 -8.65
N ASP A 266 -2.90 -4.64 -9.78
CA ASP A 266 -1.83 -4.34 -10.72
C ASP A 266 -0.80 -3.40 -10.08
N ILE A 267 -1.25 -2.35 -9.40
CA ILE A 267 -0.37 -1.47 -8.63
C ILE A 267 0.45 -2.26 -7.60
N LYS A 268 -0.20 -3.18 -6.88
CA LYS A 268 0.49 -4.03 -5.90
C LYS A 268 1.53 -4.94 -6.54
N LYS A 269 1.20 -5.55 -7.68
CA LYS A 269 2.11 -6.44 -8.42
C LYS A 269 3.38 -5.71 -8.84
N ASP A 270 3.25 -4.47 -9.32
CA ASP A 270 4.40 -3.65 -9.72
C ASP A 270 5.26 -3.26 -8.51
N ALA A 271 4.62 -2.91 -7.39
CA ALA A 271 5.31 -2.63 -6.13
C ALA A 271 6.07 -3.87 -5.61
N ASP A 272 5.45 -5.05 -5.63
CA ASP A 272 6.05 -6.30 -5.20
C ASP A 272 7.23 -6.72 -6.10
N ALA A 273 7.12 -6.51 -7.42
CA ALA A 273 8.22 -6.76 -8.37
C ALA A 273 9.43 -5.88 -8.09
N LYS A 274 9.19 -4.59 -7.79
CA LYS A 274 10.25 -3.64 -7.42
C LYS A 274 10.93 -4.05 -6.11
N LYS A 275 10.17 -4.39 -5.07
CA LYS A 275 10.69 -4.88 -3.78
C LYS A 275 11.50 -6.17 -3.96
N SER A 276 11.04 -7.10 -4.82
CA SER A 276 11.75 -8.35 -5.11
C SER A 276 13.12 -8.10 -5.74
N SER A 277 13.24 -7.14 -6.67
CA SER A 277 14.52 -6.77 -7.29
C SER A 277 15.49 -6.16 -6.28
N GLU A 278 15.03 -5.28 -5.40
CA GLU A 278 15.83 -4.70 -4.32
C GLU A 278 16.30 -5.78 -3.33
N LYS A 279 15.40 -6.67 -2.94
CA LYS A 279 15.70 -7.79 -2.05
C LYS A 279 16.77 -8.72 -2.62
N LYS A 280 16.72 -9.02 -3.93
CA LYS A 280 17.73 -9.82 -4.61
C LYS A 280 19.10 -9.19 -4.53
N LEU A 281 19.21 -7.88 -4.79
CA LEU A 281 20.48 -7.15 -4.69
C LEU A 281 21.07 -7.19 -3.28
N LEU A 282 20.22 -7.04 -2.25
CA LEU A 282 20.66 -7.13 -0.85
C LEU A 282 21.13 -8.54 -0.48
N LEU A 283 20.48 -9.58 -1.00
CA LEU A 283 20.91 -10.97 -0.79
C LEU A 283 22.28 -11.23 -1.43
N GLU A 284 22.52 -10.76 -2.65
CA GLU A 284 23.82 -10.87 -3.32
C GLU A 284 24.94 -10.16 -2.51
N GLN A 285 24.65 -8.99 -1.93
CA GLN A 285 25.60 -8.29 -1.05
C GLN A 285 25.85 -9.04 0.26
N LEU A 286 24.79 -9.64 0.83
CA LEU A 286 24.91 -10.43 2.06
C LEU A 286 25.77 -11.68 1.84
N GLU A 287 25.55 -12.41 0.73
CA GLU A 287 26.36 -13.57 0.35
C GLU A 287 27.83 -13.19 0.16
N ALA A 288 28.12 -12.10 -0.57
CA ALA A 288 29.47 -11.59 -0.75
C ALA A 288 30.14 -11.24 0.59
N SER A 289 29.41 -10.62 1.51
CA SER A 289 29.90 -10.29 2.86
C SER A 289 30.12 -11.53 3.73
N GLU A 290 29.36 -12.60 3.54
CA GLU A 290 29.59 -13.88 4.25
C GLU A 290 30.89 -14.54 3.78
N ILE A 291 31.17 -14.52 2.48
CA ILE A 291 32.44 -15.02 1.92
C ILE A 291 33.63 -14.21 2.47
N GLU A 292 33.52 -12.86 2.54
CA GLU A 292 34.56 -12.01 3.14
C GLU A 292 34.80 -12.37 4.61
N LYS A 293 33.73 -12.61 5.38
CA LYS A 293 33.82 -13.03 6.78
C LYS A 293 34.61 -14.33 6.95
N GLU A 294 34.28 -15.35 6.14
CA GLU A 294 34.97 -16.63 6.20
C GLU A 294 36.47 -16.50 5.82
N ALA A 295 36.77 -15.65 4.86
CA ALA A 295 38.16 -15.38 4.48
C ALA A 295 38.95 -14.71 5.62
N LEU A 296 38.33 -13.71 6.30
CA LEU A 296 38.92 -13.03 7.46
C LEU A 296 39.12 -13.98 8.65
N GLU A 297 38.21 -14.91 8.88
CA GLU A 297 38.33 -15.92 9.94
C GLU A 297 39.49 -16.90 9.66
N LYS A 298 39.65 -17.31 8.40
CA LYS A 298 40.81 -18.17 7.97
C LYS A 298 42.13 -17.44 8.11
N GLU A 299 42.18 -16.15 7.74
CA GLU A 299 43.37 -15.31 7.86
C GLU A 299 43.73 -15.07 9.34
N LEU A 300 42.74 -14.74 10.18
CA LEU A 300 42.94 -14.53 11.61
C LEU A 300 43.50 -15.77 12.31
N ASN A 301 43.02 -16.96 11.93
CA ASN A 301 43.50 -18.22 12.50
C ASN A 301 44.96 -18.56 12.12
N LYS A 302 45.49 -17.96 11.07
CA LYS A 302 46.90 -18.13 10.62
C LYS A 302 47.83 -17.06 11.19
N GLU A 303 47.29 -15.94 11.68
CA GLU A 303 48.08 -14.78 12.08
C GLU A 303 48.61 -14.95 13.51
N LYS A 304 49.94 -14.80 13.66
CA LYS A 304 50.66 -14.88 14.95
C LYS A 304 51.07 -13.49 15.48
N ASP A 305 51.00 -12.45 14.65
CA ASP A 305 51.34 -11.09 15.03
C ASP A 305 50.14 -10.45 15.76
N LYS A 306 50.39 -9.98 16.98
CA LYS A 306 49.34 -9.44 17.86
C LYS A 306 48.65 -8.19 17.30
N ASN A 307 49.39 -7.30 16.63
CA ASN A 307 48.82 -6.10 16.03
C ASN A 307 48.00 -6.40 14.78
N LYS A 308 48.43 -7.35 13.99
CA LYS A 308 47.73 -7.80 12.78
C LYS A 308 46.48 -8.58 13.12
N SER A 309 46.53 -9.43 14.16
CA SER A 309 45.37 -10.12 14.71
C SER A 309 44.29 -9.14 15.19
N GLN A 310 44.68 -8.04 15.85
CA GLN A 310 43.75 -7.02 16.31
C GLN A 310 43.09 -6.28 15.14
N ALA A 311 43.84 -5.94 14.10
CA ALA A 311 43.28 -5.31 12.89
C ALA A 311 42.31 -6.25 12.15
N LEU A 312 42.58 -7.56 12.08
CA LEU A 312 41.67 -8.55 11.51
C LEU A 312 40.39 -8.73 12.32
N LEU A 313 40.47 -8.68 13.66
CA LEU A 313 39.31 -8.70 14.54
C LEU A 313 38.39 -7.50 14.28
N LEU A 314 38.94 -6.28 14.19
CA LEU A 314 38.15 -5.09 13.88
C LEU A 314 37.49 -5.18 12.50
N LYS A 315 38.19 -5.71 11.48
CA LYS A 315 37.60 -5.95 10.15
C LYS A 315 36.45 -6.95 10.22
N ARG A 316 36.60 -8.05 10.99
CA ARG A 316 35.54 -9.04 11.17
C ARG A 316 34.31 -8.45 11.87
N GLU A 317 34.53 -7.63 12.89
CA GLU A 317 33.47 -6.97 13.61
C GLU A 317 32.74 -5.96 12.72
N ALA A 318 33.45 -5.14 11.97
CA ALA A 318 32.90 -4.24 10.97
C ALA A 318 32.03 -4.99 9.93
N ASN A 319 32.49 -6.14 9.45
CA ASN A 319 31.75 -6.96 8.50
C ASN A 319 30.47 -7.56 9.14
N ASN A 320 30.50 -7.94 10.42
CA ASN A 320 29.32 -8.41 11.14
C ASN A 320 28.24 -7.31 11.22
N HIS A 321 28.61 -6.08 11.62
CA HIS A 321 27.68 -4.96 11.65
C HIS A 321 27.17 -4.60 10.25
N PHE A 322 28.01 -4.62 9.22
CA PHE A 322 27.56 -4.41 7.85
C PHE A 322 26.49 -5.44 7.43
N ARG A 323 26.70 -6.74 7.77
CA ARG A 323 25.73 -7.82 7.49
C ARG A 323 24.41 -7.65 8.26
N LEU A 324 24.49 -7.22 9.52
CA LEU A 324 23.28 -6.89 10.31
C LEU A 324 22.52 -5.73 9.66
N GLY A 325 23.24 -4.68 9.23
CA GLY A 325 22.62 -3.59 8.50
C GLY A 325 21.94 -4.04 7.19
N LEU A 326 22.54 -4.96 6.43
CA LEU A 326 21.89 -5.55 5.24
C LEU A 326 20.62 -6.34 5.59
N LYS A 327 20.64 -7.10 6.69
CA LYS A 327 19.47 -7.85 7.17
C LYS A 327 18.33 -6.94 7.60
N HIS A 328 18.62 -5.90 8.39
CA HIS A 328 17.64 -4.89 8.79
C HIS A 328 17.08 -4.14 7.56
N HIS A 329 17.94 -3.78 6.61
CA HIS A 329 17.49 -3.15 5.37
C HIS A 329 16.55 -4.07 4.58
N GLN A 330 16.83 -5.37 4.51
CA GLN A 330 15.97 -6.37 3.87
C GLN A 330 14.62 -6.55 4.60
N ALA A 331 14.63 -6.40 5.93
CA ALA A 331 13.43 -6.41 6.77
C ALA A 331 12.66 -5.07 6.74
N GLU A 332 13.12 -4.08 5.96
CA GLU A 332 12.59 -2.70 5.90
C GLU A 332 12.72 -1.93 7.23
N GLU A 333 13.60 -2.38 8.12
CA GLU A 333 13.96 -1.76 9.40
C GLU A 333 15.09 -0.75 9.17
N TYR A 334 14.76 0.38 8.50
CA TYR A 334 15.75 1.30 7.95
C TYR A 334 16.51 2.10 9.00
N LEU A 335 15.92 2.34 10.16
CA LEU A 335 16.58 3.02 11.27
C LEU A 335 17.66 2.10 11.87
N GLU A 336 17.30 0.88 12.19
CA GLU A 336 18.21 -0.15 12.70
C GLU A 336 19.33 -0.45 11.70
N ALA A 337 18.99 -0.50 10.41
CA ALA A 337 19.98 -0.65 9.36
C ALA A 337 21.01 0.50 9.35
N ALA A 338 20.55 1.75 9.53
CA ALA A 338 21.42 2.92 9.58
C ALA A 338 22.35 2.90 10.81
N GLU A 339 21.86 2.47 11.96
CA GLU A 339 22.66 2.32 13.20
C GLU A 339 23.76 1.25 13.03
N GLU A 340 23.43 0.11 12.44
CA GLU A 340 24.39 -0.95 12.16
C GLU A 340 25.45 -0.50 11.15
N TYR A 341 25.06 0.20 10.08
CA TYR A 341 26.02 0.76 9.13
C TYR A 341 26.90 1.83 9.76
N LYS A 342 26.37 2.64 10.69
CA LYS A 342 27.15 3.61 11.46
C LYS A 342 28.27 2.90 12.22
N THR A 343 27.93 1.89 13.02
CA THR A 343 28.90 1.09 13.79
C THR A 343 29.93 0.43 12.86
N ALA A 344 29.50 -0.15 11.75
CA ALA A 344 30.42 -0.72 10.76
C ALA A 344 31.40 0.33 10.19
N SER A 345 30.95 1.57 9.98
CA SER A 345 31.79 2.66 9.47
C SER A 345 32.80 3.20 10.49
N GLU A 346 32.47 3.15 11.77
CA GLU A 346 33.40 3.51 12.86
C GLU A 346 34.54 2.49 12.97
N LEU A 347 34.25 1.20 12.76
CA LEU A 347 35.24 0.13 12.81
C LEU A 347 36.08 0.00 11.53
N LYS A 348 35.52 0.35 10.35
CA LYS A 348 36.19 0.31 9.05
C LYS A 348 35.81 1.53 8.20
N PRO A 349 36.41 2.70 8.47
CA PRO A 349 36.01 3.96 7.84
C PRO A 349 36.14 4.02 6.32
N GLU A 350 37.06 3.25 5.71
CA GLU A 350 37.30 3.24 4.27
C GLU A 350 36.36 2.33 3.47
N TYR A 351 35.38 1.69 4.13
CA TYR A 351 34.51 0.72 3.44
C TYR A 351 33.34 1.39 2.72
N SER A 352 33.56 1.76 1.46
CA SER A 352 32.60 2.46 0.60
C SER A 352 31.20 1.84 0.58
N ALA A 353 31.10 0.49 0.63
CA ALA A 353 29.82 -0.20 0.61
C ALA A 353 28.95 0.11 1.82
N THR A 354 29.55 0.31 2.99
CA THR A 354 28.82 0.70 4.21
C THR A 354 28.12 2.04 4.02
N TYR A 355 28.85 3.05 3.55
CA TYR A 355 28.27 4.38 3.34
C TYR A 355 27.22 4.40 2.23
N TYR A 356 27.44 3.64 1.17
CA TYR A 356 26.45 3.50 0.10
C TYR A 356 25.12 2.92 0.62
N ASN A 357 25.18 1.81 1.37
CA ASN A 357 23.98 1.19 1.91
C ASN A 357 23.35 2.02 3.05
N TRP A 358 24.16 2.73 3.83
CA TRP A 358 23.67 3.68 4.82
C TRP A 358 22.89 4.81 4.15
N GLY A 359 23.42 5.42 3.09
CA GLY A 359 22.71 6.41 2.30
C GLY A 359 21.38 5.88 1.75
N ASN A 360 21.36 4.64 1.23
CA ASN A 360 20.14 4.01 0.76
C ASN A 360 19.10 3.82 1.92
N ALA A 361 19.54 3.37 3.09
CA ALA A 361 18.66 3.21 4.25
C ALA A 361 18.05 4.56 4.69
N LEU A 362 18.86 5.61 4.76
CA LEU A 362 18.40 6.96 5.10
C LEU A 362 17.38 7.51 4.08
N VAL A 363 17.59 7.29 2.78
CA VAL A 363 16.62 7.67 1.73
C VAL A 363 15.29 6.92 1.90
N LYS A 364 15.35 5.63 2.21
CA LYS A 364 14.14 4.85 2.48
C LYS A 364 13.43 5.34 3.73
N LEU A 365 14.16 5.65 4.79
CA LEU A 365 13.62 6.22 6.03
C LEU A 365 13.01 7.61 5.76
N ALA A 366 13.68 8.48 4.99
CA ALA A 366 13.18 9.80 4.61
C ALA A 366 11.81 9.76 3.94
N LYS A 367 11.55 8.74 3.11
CA LYS A 367 10.24 8.53 2.45
C LYS A 367 9.09 8.18 3.42
N THR A 368 9.41 7.75 4.64
CA THR A 368 8.41 7.47 5.68
C THR A 368 8.13 8.70 6.54
N LYS A 369 8.83 9.81 6.30
CA LYS A 369 8.78 11.05 7.08
C LYS A 369 8.31 12.21 6.22
N SER A 370 8.04 13.36 6.85
CA SER A 370 7.62 14.58 6.17
C SER A 370 8.32 15.82 6.74
N GLY A 371 8.26 16.93 6.03
CA GLY A 371 8.81 18.20 6.47
C GLY A 371 10.31 18.15 6.78
N ASN A 372 10.73 18.84 7.83
CA ASN A 372 12.14 18.96 8.22
C ASN A 372 12.80 17.62 8.57
N GLU A 373 12.05 16.65 9.09
CA GLU A 373 12.59 15.32 9.43
C GLU A 373 13.04 14.58 8.16
N ALA A 374 12.21 14.57 7.13
CA ALA A 374 12.56 14.00 5.84
C ALA A 374 13.76 14.70 5.20
N GLU A 375 13.76 16.03 5.21
CA GLU A 375 14.85 16.85 4.66
C GLU A 375 16.21 16.58 5.34
N ASN A 376 16.22 16.48 6.65
CA ASN A 376 17.43 16.15 7.41
C ASN A 376 17.97 14.78 7.03
N LEU A 377 17.10 13.79 6.87
CA LEU A 377 17.47 12.43 6.46
C LEU A 377 18.02 12.39 5.02
N TYR A 378 17.44 13.14 4.08
CA TYR A 378 18.00 13.28 2.73
C TYR A 378 19.39 13.94 2.77
N THR A 379 19.54 15.00 3.55
CA THR A 379 20.83 15.71 3.70
C THR A 379 21.89 14.77 4.28
N GLU A 380 21.54 14.01 5.31
CA GLU A 380 22.45 13.00 5.85
C GLU A 380 22.79 11.92 4.81
N ALA A 381 21.82 11.45 4.04
CA ALA A 381 22.06 10.48 2.95
C ALA A 381 23.07 11.03 1.92
N PHE A 382 22.98 12.32 1.57
CA PHE A 382 23.95 12.95 0.65
C PHE A 382 25.38 12.89 1.19
N GLU A 383 25.58 13.15 2.49
CA GLU A 383 26.89 13.01 3.11
C GLU A 383 27.40 11.56 3.09
N LYS A 384 26.51 10.57 3.27
CA LYS A 384 26.92 9.16 3.17
C LYS A 384 27.29 8.77 1.74
N TYR A 385 26.54 9.19 0.72
CA TYR A 385 26.93 8.96 -0.69
C TYR A 385 28.24 9.68 -1.04
N LYS A 386 28.48 10.87 -0.51
CA LYS A 386 29.75 11.58 -0.67
C LYS A 386 30.90 10.77 -0.10
N LEU A 387 30.77 10.23 1.11
CA LEU A 387 31.77 9.37 1.71
C LEU A 387 31.98 8.08 0.89
N ALA A 388 30.89 7.44 0.44
CA ALA A 388 30.98 6.26 -0.42
C ALA A 388 31.80 6.52 -1.68
N THR A 389 31.61 7.68 -2.32
CA THR A 389 32.33 8.07 -3.53
C THR A 389 33.72 8.66 -3.24
N THR A 390 34.01 9.08 -2.03
CA THR A 390 35.38 9.46 -1.59
C THR A 390 36.24 8.21 -1.47
N TYR A 391 35.75 7.17 -0.81
CA TYR A 391 36.49 5.92 -0.63
C TYR A 391 36.51 5.03 -1.88
N LYS A 392 35.51 5.11 -2.75
CA LYS A 392 35.48 4.42 -4.04
C LYS A 392 34.96 5.38 -5.12
N LYS A 393 35.90 6.09 -5.76
CA LYS A 393 35.61 7.19 -6.68
C LYS A 393 34.75 6.77 -7.88
N GLU A 394 34.94 5.54 -8.39
CA GLU A 394 34.22 4.98 -9.52
C GLU A 394 32.87 4.29 -9.13
N LYS A 395 32.40 4.47 -7.90
CA LYS A 395 31.11 3.89 -7.44
C LYS A 395 29.93 4.58 -8.13
N HIS A 396 29.68 4.23 -9.39
CA HIS A 396 28.64 4.84 -10.23
C HIS A 396 27.23 4.68 -9.65
N GLU A 397 26.93 3.57 -8.93
CA GLU A 397 25.64 3.35 -8.29
C GLU A 397 25.40 4.40 -7.19
N ALA A 398 26.43 4.77 -6.43
CA ALA A 398 26.29 5.79 -5.37
C ALA A 398 25.97 7.16 -5.96
N TYR A 399 26.62 7.54 -7.06
CA TYR A 399 26.28 8.78 -7.76
C TYR A 399 24.84 8.77 -8.30
N ASN A 400 24.42 7.67 -8.92
CA ASN A 400 23.04 7.54 -9.42
C ASN A 400 22.02 7.66 -8.29
N ASN A 401 22.21 6.95 -7.18
CA ASN A 401 21.28 6.97 -6.06
C ASN A 401 21.29 8.33 -5.33
N TRP A 402 22.44 8.99 -5.29
CA TRP A 402 22.53 10.38 -4.81
C TRP A 402 21.71 11.33 -5.69
N GLY A 403 21.82 11.21 -7.02
CA GLY A 403 20.99 11.97 -7.95
C GLY A 403 19.50 11.72 -7.74
N ASN A 404 19.10 10.46 -7.57
CA ASN A 404 17.70 10.10 -7.29
C ASN A 404 17.21 10.73 -5.97
N ALA A 405 18.02 10.71 -4.91
CA ALA A 405 17.67 11.29 -3.61
C ALA A 405 17.53 12.82 -3.69
N LEU A 406 18.39 13.49 -4.47
CA LEU A 406 18.26 14.93 -4.74
C LEU A 406 16.96 15.26 -5.49
N CYS A 407 16.56 14.45 -6.49
CA CYS A 407 15.30 14.63 -7.20
C CYS A 407 14.09 14.43 -6.25
N GLN A 408 14.11 13.43 -5.39
CA GLN A 408 13.05 13.19 -4.42
C GLN A 408 12.89 14.35 -3.44
N LEU A 409 14.00 14.94 -2.97
CA LEU A 409 13.94 16.14 -2.16
C LEU A 409 13.45 17.35 -2.99
N ALA A 410 13.86 17.48 -4.26
CA ALA A 410 13.42 18.56 -5.15
C ALA A 410 11.90 18.55 -5.37
N GLU A 411 11.28 17.37 -5.44
CA GLU A 411 9.84 17.20 -5.59
C GLU A 411 9.04 17.72 -4.38
N THR A 412 9.67 17.84 -3.22
CA THR A 412 9.06 18.43 -2.01
C THR A 412 9.25 19.95 -1.91
N LYS A 413 10.02 20.55 -2.82
CA LYS A 413 10.39 21.96 -2.85
C LYS A 413 9.76 22.67 -4.05
N SER A 414 9.87 23.99 -4.10
CA SER A 414 9.36 24.81 -5.21
C SER A 414 10.35 25.90 -5.63
N GLY A 415 10.15 26.44 -6.81
CA GLY A 415 10.94 27.56 -7.32
C GLY A 415 12.44 27.28 -7.40
N ASN A 416 13.26 28.24 -6.98
CA ASN A 416 14.72 28.18 -7.10
C ASN A 416 15.36 27.05 -6.28
N GLU A 417 14.74 26.66 -5.17
CA GLU A 417 15.25 25.59 -4.30
C GLU A 417 15.15 24.24 -5.01
N ALA A 418 13.98 23.93 -5.58
CA ALA A 418 13.79 22.71 -6.37
C ALA A 418 14.74 22.67 -7.58
N GLU A 419 14.86 23.79 -8.31
CA GLU A 419 15.75 23.89 -9.46
C GLU A 419 17.22 23.63 -9.11
N LYS A 420 17.69 24.18 -7.99
CA LYS A 420 19.05 23.94 -7.49
C LYS A 420 19.30 22.45 -7.25
N LEU A 421 18.37 21.78 -6.57
CA LEU A 421 18.46 20.35 -6.28
C LEU A 421 18.48 19.50 -7.56
N TYR A 422 17.63 19.82 -8.54
CA TYR A 422 17.67 19.14 -9.84
C TYR A 422 19.02 19.32 -10.56
N LYS A 423 19.58 20.54 -10.57
CA LYS A 423 20.90 20.79 -11.17
C LYS A 423 22.01 20.00 -10.47
N GLU A 424 21.98 19.92 -9.15
CA GLU A 424 22.90 19.07 -8.41
C GLU A 424 22.72 17.59 -8.77
N ALA A 425 21.47 17.12 -8.95
CA ALA A 425 21.19 15.75 -9.38
C ALA A 425 21.79 15.45 -10.76
N PHE A 426 21.71 16.41 -11.71
CA PHE A 426 22.31 16.26 -13.05
C PHE A 426 23.84 16.08 -12.97
N GLU A 427 24.51 16.80 -12.08
CA GLU A 427 25.95 16.59 -11.84
C GLU A 427 26.26 15.17 -11.32
N LYS A 428 25.39 14.62 -10.47
CA LYS A 428 25.61 13.26 -9.94
C LYS A 428 25.37 12.21 -11.03
N TYR A 429 24.31 12.33 -11.83
CA TYR A 429 24.08 11.44 -12.97
C TYR A 429 25.21 11.54 -14.01
N ASN A 430 25.71 12.74 -14.27
CA ASN A 430 26.88 12.92 -15.14
C ASN A 430 28.10 12.16 -14.63
N LYS A 431 28.40 12.24 -13.32
CA LYS A 431 29.48 11.45 -12.72
C LYS A 431 29.21 9.95 -12.84
N ALA A 432 27.98 9.48 -12.57
CA ALA A 432 27.63 8.07 -12.72
C ALA A 432 27.91 7.55 -14.14
N THR A 433 27.50 8.30 -15.17
CA THR A 433 27.69 7.96 -16.58
C THR A 433 29.12 8.17 -17.07
N THR A 434 29.90 9.03 -16.43
CA THR A 434 31.35 9.19 -16.70
C THR A 434 32.12 7.96 -16.25
N TYR A 435 31.83 7.44 -15.05
CA TYR A 435 32.47 6.25 -14.52
C TYR A 435 31.98 4.95 -15.16
N LYS A 436 30.70 4.90 -15.55
CA LYS A 436 30.13 3.76 -16.29
C LYS A 436 29.31 4.26 -17.47
N LYS A 437 29.97 4.31 -18.65
CA LYS A 437 29.43 4.90 -19.89
C LYS A 437 28.18 4.21 -20.42
N ASP A 438 28.00 2.92 -20.12
CA ASP A 438 26.84 2.09 -20.51
C ASP A 438 25.77 1.99 -19.41
N TYR A 439 25.82 2.86 -18.39
CA TYR A 439 24.88 2.80 -17.27
C TYR A 439 23.52 3.42 -17.63
N HIS A 440 22.70 2.66 -18.37
CA HIS A 440 21.40 3.09 -18.86
C HIS A 440 20.47 3.65 -17.75
N LYS A 441 20.52 3.08 -16.52
CA LYS A 441 19.71 3.55 -15.39
C LYS A 441 19.98 5.01 -15.04
N ALA A 442 21.23 5.44 -15.04
CA ALA A 442 21.58 6.83 -14.75
C ALA A 442 21.12 7.77 -15.88
N TYR A 443 21.23 7.36 -17.13
CA TYR A 443 20.71 8.15 -18.24
C TYR A 443 19.19 8.29 -18.19
N ASN A 444 18.45 7.22 -17.89
CA ASN A 444 17.00 7.27 -17.72
C ASN A 444 16.61 8.22 -16.58
N ASN A 445 17.21 8.05 -15.40
CA ASN A 445 16.92 8.89 -14.23
C ASN A 445 17.25 10.36 -14.50
N TRP A 446 18.34 10.63 -15.24
CA TRP A 446 18.70 11.98 -15.65
C TRP A 446 17.65 12.59 -16.59
N GLY A 447 17.17 11.82 -17.58
CA GLY A 447 16.11 12.26 -18.49
C GLY A 447 14.80 12.56 -17.77
N ILE A 448 14.40 11.68 -16.83
CA ILE A 448 13.20 11.89 -15.98
C ILE A 448 13.36 13.17 -15.14
N ALA A 449 14.51 13.37 -14.51
CA ALA A 449 14.77 14.56 -13.69
C ALA A 449 14.72 15.86 -14.52
N LEU A 450 15.28 15.85 -15.73
CA LEU A 450 15.17 16.98 -16.67
C LEU A 450 13.71 17.25 -17.07
N SER A 451 12.93 16.19 -17.34
CA SER A 451 11.50 16.31 -17.65
C SER A 451 10.70 16.88 -16.47
N ASN A 452 10.99 16.45 -15.24
CA ASN A 452 10.33 16.97 -14.04
C ASN A 452 10.66 18.45 -13.82
N LEU A 453 11.90 18.86 -14.01
CA LEU A 453 12.26 20.28 -13.97
C LEU A 453 11.56 21.06 -15.09
N ALA A 454 11.49 20.51 -16.32
CA ALA A 454 10.82 21.14 -17.44
C ALA A 454 9.33 21.41 -17.17
N LYS A 455 8.64 20.51 -16.47
CA LYS A 455 7.23 20.69 -16.06
C LYS A 455 7.03 21.93 -15.15
N THR A 456 8.08 22.42 -14.49
CA THR A 456 8.02 23.64 -13.65
C THR A 456 8.34 24.92 -14.41
N LYS A 457 8.72 24.83 -15.69
CA LYS A 457 9.13 25.91 -16.55
C LYS A 457 8.11 26.15 -17.67
N SER A 458 8.28 27.23 -18.43
CA SER A 458 7.43 27.57 -19.56
C SER A 458 8.25 28.07 -20.75
N GLY A 459 7.63 28.07 -21.94
CA GLY A 459 8.24 28.58 -23.16
C GLY A 459 9.54 27.89 -23.56
N SER A 460 10.52 28.68 -24.01
CA SER A 460 11.79 28.14 -24.52
C SER A 460 12.62 27.40 -23.48
N GLU A 461 12.53 27.80 -22.22
CA GLU A 461 13.28 27.12 -21.13
C GLU A 461 12.80 25.69 -20.92
N ALA A 462 11.48 25.47 -20.88
CA ALA A 462 10.91 24.13 -20.80
C ALA A 462 11.30 23.28 -22.02
N GLU A 463 11.25 23.85 -23.22
CA GLU A 463 11.56 23.13 -24.46
C GLU A 463 13.03 22.68 -24.54
N ILE A 464 13.96 23.51 -24.07
CA ILE A 464 15.38 23.14 -23.98
C ILE A 464 15.54 21.93 -23.05
N LEU A 465 14.94 21.97 -21.87
CA LEU A 465 15.02 20.89 -20.89
C LEU A 465 14.40 19.58 -21.42
N TYR A 466 13.25 19.65 -22.10
CA TYR A 466 12.64 18.47 -22.73
C TYR A 466 13.52 17.87 -23.83
N ASN A 467 14.21 18.72 -24.62
CA ASN A 467 15.13 18.24 -25.65
C ASN A 467 16.34 17.55 -25.03
N GLU A 468 16.91 18.11 -23.96
CA GLU A 468 18.00 17.46 -23.20
C GLU A 468 17.52 16.14 -22.57
N ALA A 469 16.30 16.09 -22.02
CA ALA A 469 15.69 14.88 -21.49
C ALA A 469 15.62 13.78 -22.56
N ALA A 470 15.12 14.12 -23.75
CA ALA A 470 15.06 13.20 -24.89
C ALA A 470 16.43 12.62 -25.25
N GLU A 471 17.48 13.46 -25.29
CA GLU A 471 18.83 13.00 -25.60
C GLU A 471 19.36 12.03 -24.52
N LYS A 472 19.11 12.28 -23.23
CA LYS A 472 19.52 11.37 -22.17
C LYS A 472 18.78 10.03 -22.24
N ILE A 473 17.47 10.04 -22.47
CA ILE A 473 16.67 8.81 -22.61
C ILE A 473 17.10 8.01 -23.87
N LYS A 474 17.40 8.67 -24.99
CA LYS A 474 17.95 8.00 -26.18
C LYS A 474 19.29 7.32 -25.90
N LEU A 475 20.16 7.94 -25.09
CA LEU A 475 21.39 7.32 -24.63
C LEU A 475 21.10 6.09 -23.74
N ALA A 476 20.11 6.18 -22.86
CA ALA A 476 19.71 5.02 -22.06
C ALA A 476 19.24 3.86 -22.96
N ILE A 477 18.39 4.11 -23.94
CA ILE A 477 17.92 3.11 -24.91
C ILE A 477 19.09 2.49 -25.69
N LYS A 478 20.06 3.31 -26.11
CA LYS A 478 21.29 2.83 -26.78
C LYS A 478 22.07 1.84 -25.93
N HIS A 479 22.02 1.99 -24.62
CA HIS A 479 22.72 1.15 -23.65
C HIS A 479 21.84 0.08 -23.00
N GLY A 480 20.69 -0.26 -23.60
CA GLY A 480 19.83 -1.37 -23.17
C GLY A 480 18.69 -0.98 -22.22
N GLY A 481 18.43 0.32 -22.03
CA GLY A 481 17.23 0.81 -21.37
C GLY A 481 15.99 0.64 -22.27
N ASP A 482 14.81 0.62 -21.65
CA ASP A 482 13.56 0.57 -22.40
C ASP A 482 13.20 1.93 -23.04
N ALA A 483 12.26 1.90 -23.98
CA ALA A 483 11.83 3.10 -24.69
C ALA A 483 10.61 3.78 -24.06
N TYR A 484 10.06 3.24 -22.97
CA TYR A 484 8.84 3.75 -22.35
C TYR A 484 8.97 5.21 -21.91
N TYR A 485 10.08 5.56 -21.25
CA TYR A 485 10.30 6.94 -20.82
C TYR A 485 10.37 7.95 -21.97
N LEU A 486 10.83 7.50 -23.17
CA LEU A 486 10.79 8.34 -24.35
C LEU A 486 9.38 8.49 -24.88
N ALA A 487 8.57 7.44 -24.81
CA ALA A 487 7.15 7.51 -25.16
C ALA A 487 6.40 8.50 -24.25
N CYS A 488 6.62 8.43 -22.92
CA CYS A 488 6.04 9.37 -21.95
C CYS A 488 6.47 10.81 -22.23
N LEU A 489 7.75 11.04 -22.49
CA LEU A 489 8.26 12.38 -22.81
C LEU A 489 7.61 12.96 -24.08
N CYS A 490 7.42 12.14 -25.13
CA CYS A 490 6.70 12.54 -26.33
C CYS A 490 5.22 12.83 -26.04
N ALA A 491 4.57 12.04 -25.18
CA ALA A 491 3.18 12.27 -24.78
C ALA A 491 3.01 13.60 -24.01
N ILE A 492 3.89 13.90 -23.06
CA ILE A 492 3.93 15.18 -22.32
C ILE A 492 4.05 16.37 -23.29
N ARG A 493 4.86 16.23 -24.33
CA ARG A 493 5.10 17.25 -25.35
C ARG A 493 4.04 17.30 -26.45
N ASN A 494 2.97 16.52 -26.36
CA ASN A 494 1.93 16.37 -27.39
C ASN A 494 2.47 15.92 -28.76
N GLN A 495 3.58 15.20 -28.80
CA GLN A 495 4.17 14.61 -30.01
C GLN A 495 3.54 13.22 -30.22
N LYS A 496 2.25 13.20 -30.59
CA LYS A 496 1.42 12.00 -30.63
C LYS A 496 2.03 10.85 -31.44
N ALA A 497 2.50 11.11 -32.65
CA ALA A 497 2.98 10.06 -33.55
C ALA A 497 4.20 9.33 -32.95
N GLU A 498 5.15 10.08 -32.42
CA GLU A 498 6.34 9.52 -31.77
C GLU A 498 5.98 8.82 -30.46
N ALA A 499 5.08 9.40 -29.65
CA ALA A 499 4.62 8.82 -28.41
C ALA A 499 4.02 7.42 -28.64
N LEU A 500 3.08 7.30 -29.57
CA LEU A 500 2.43 6.03 -29.91
C LEU A 500 3.43 5.03 -30.52
N LYS A 501 4.35 5.46 -31.37
CA LYS A 501 5.39 4.61 -31.95
C LYS A 501 6.30 3.98 -30.88
N TYR A 502 6.77 4.76 -29.93
CA TYR A 502 7.62 4.23 -28.84
C TYR A 502 6.80 3.38 -27.85
N LEU A 503 5.57 3.76 -27.57
CA LEU A 503 4.66 2.96 -26.73
C LEU A 503 4.39 1.59 -27.35
N GLU A 504 4.05 1.53 -28.65
CA GLU A 504 3.83 0.25 -29.35
C GLU A 504 5.04 -0.66 -29.27
N ARG A 505 6.25 -0.09 -29.42
CA ARG A 505 7.50 -0.85 -29.31
C ARG A 505 7.68 -1.49 -27.93
N THR A 506 7.33 -0.78 -26.85
CA THR A 506 7.47 -1.30 -25.47
C THR A 506 6.40 -2.32 -25.14
N LEU A 507 5.17 -2.10 -25.60
CA LEU A 507 4.06 -3.05 -25.45
C LEU A 507 4.35 -4.35 -26.22
N ALA A 508 4.82 -4.25 -27.47
CA ALA A 508 5.17 -5.42 -28.28
C ALA A 508 6.29 -6.29 -27.68
N ARG A 509 7.16 -5.70 -26.86
CA ARG A 509 8.22 -6.40 -26.15
C ARG A 509 7.84 -6.87 -24.74
N ASN A 510 6.60 -6.61 -24.31
CA ASN A 510 6.14 -6.83 -22.95
C ASN A 510 7.04 -6.14 -21.89
N GLU A 511 7.68 -5.01 -22.25
CA GLU A 511 8.49 -4.18 -21.34
C GLU A 511 7.59 -3.39 -20.37
N ILE A 512 6.33 -3.13 -20.79
CA ILE A 512 5.30 -2.44 -20.03
C ILE A 512 3.93 -3.07 -20.29
N THR A 513 2.98 -2.96 -19.35
CA THR A 513 1.60 -3.44 -19.55
C THR A 513 0.67 -2.31 -19.95
N VAL A 514 -0.44 -2.66 -20.62
CA VAL A 514 -1.47 -1.69 -21.01
C VAL A 514 -2.05 -0.99 -19.78
N GLU A 515 -2.28 -1.74 -18.71
CA GLU A 515 -2.85 -1.23 -17.47
C GLU A 515 -1.94 -0.16 -16.83
N PHE A 516 -0.64 -0.35 -16.89
CA PHE A 516 0.33 0.64 -16.42
C PHE A 516 0.23 1.94 -17.25
N VAL A 517 0.20 1.82 -18.57
CA VAL A 517 0.11 2.97 -19.48
C VAL A 517 -1.21 3.74 -19.29
N GLU A 518 -2.34 3.02 -19.11
CA GLU A 518 -3.65 3.63 -18.86
C GLU A 518 -3.65 4.50 -17.56
N GLN A 519 -2.81 4.16 -16.60
CA GLN A 519 -2.74 4.84 -15.29
C GLN A 519 -1.70 5.94 -15.23
N ASP A 520 -0.67 5.89 -16.08
CA ASP A 520 0.43 6.84 -16.06
C ASP A 520 -0.06 8.25 -16.44
N GLU A 521 0.17 9.20 -15.54
CA GLU A 521 -0.23 10.62 -15.71
C GLU A 521 0.46 11.32 -16.88
N ASP A 522 1.59 10.81 -17.33
CA ASP A 522 2.28 11.36 -18.48
C ASP A 522 1.46 11.22 -19.78
N TRP A 523 0.47 10.30 -19.81
CA TRP A 523 -0.44 10.08 -20.93
C TRP A 523 -1.77 10.85 -20.85
N LYS A 524 -1.96 11.69 -19.84
CA LYS A 524 -3.24 12.42 -19.62
C LYS A 524 -3.75 13.17 -20.87
N ASN A 525 -2.84 13.74 -21.65
CA ASN A 525 -3.18 14.52 -22.85
C ASN A 525 -3.64 13.62 -24.02
N LEU A 526 -3.26 12.36 -24.04
CA LEU A 526 -3.61 11.40 -25.09
C LEU A 526 -4.62 10.35 -24.62
N ARG A 527 -5.00 10.34 -23.33
CA ARG A 527 -5.85 9.31 -22.74
C ARG A 527 -7.17 9.07 -23.47
N ASN A 528 -7.78 10.14 -24.01
CA ASN A 528 -9.04 10.07 -24.77
C ASN A 528 -8.82 10.07 -26.30
N ASP A 529 -7.59 9.98 -26.77
CA ASP A 529 -7.28 9.97 -28.20
C ASP A 529 -7.62 8.62 -28.82
N PRO A 530 -8.36 8.55 -29.95
CA PRO A 530 -8.79 7.29 -30.57
C PRO A 530 -7.62 6.37 -30.97
N ASP A 531 -6.52 6.90 -31.48
CA ASP A 531 -5.37 6.09 -31.91
C ASP A 531 -4.62 5.52 -30.70
N PHE A 532 -4.58 6.25 -29.56
CA PHE A 532 -4.04 5.75 -28.31
C PHE A 532 -4.90 4.62 -27.77
N GLN A 533 -6.23 4.76 -27.77
CA GLN A 533 -7.14 3.71 -27.31
C GLN A 533 -7.10 2.49 -28.20
N ASP A 534 -7.04 2.67 -29.51
CA ASP A 534 -6.88 1.57 -30.47
C ASP A 534 -5.57 0.82 -30.24
N LEU A 535 -4.46 1.55 -30.06
CA LEU A 535 -3.17 0.94 -29.73
C LEU A 535 -3.24 0.09 -28.46
N LEU A 536 -3.78 0.63 -27.37
CA LEU A 536 -3.90 -0.10 -26.12
C LEU A 536 -4.79 -1.34 -26.28
N SER A 537 -5.89 -1.22 -27.01
CA SER A 537 -6.81 -2.34 -27.24
C SER A 537 -6.16 -3.55 -27.94
N ARG A 538 -5.21 -3.31 -28.84
CA ARG A 538 -4.45 -4.36 -29.56
C ARG A 538 -3.52 -5.17 -28.64
N TYR A 539 -3.09 -4.60 -27.54
CA TYR A 539 -2.19 -5.25 -26.57
C TYR A 539 -2.88 -5.60 -25.24
N LYS A 540 -4.16 -5.30 -25.11
CA LYS A 540 -4.98 -5.66 -23.94
C LYS A 540 -5.28 -7.17 -24.01
N LYS A 541 -4.66 -7.94 -23.09
CA LYS A 541 -4.84 -9.40 -22.98
C LYS A 541 -6.06 -9.76 -22.13
#